data_ce5a2951d3c018d532298f27cfaa7025
#
_entry.id   ce5a2951d3c018d532298f27cfaa7025
#
_cell.length_a   1.000
_cell.length_b   1.000
_cell.length_c   1.000
_cell.angle_alpha   90.00
_cell.angle_beta   90.00
_cell.angle_gamma   90.00
#
_symmetry.space_group_name_H-M   'P 1'
#
loop_
_entity.id
_entity.type
_entity.pdbx_description
1 polymer ?
#
loop_
_entity_poly.entity_id
_entity_poly.type
_entity_poly.pdbx_seq_one_letter_code
_entity_poly.pdbx_strand_id
1 'polypeptide(L)'
;MPLSWTAEDNRPVAQVKTIFIDKESYFDSALLMLTSQEVKKTSGVHDATVAMGTAMNLDLLRSLGFDAAALAEATPNDLVIAIDSESPESANAARAAAKQALSRKSKAATGEAANVAPTSLAAALRDQTDANLAVISLPGAYAAREARKALESGLHVMLFSDTVSLAAEIALTTLSRRKGLLLMGPDCGTAIINGMPLCFANVVKRGPVGVIGASGTGIQEVTCLIDRAGSGVSQAIGAGGRDLKNEQVGGATTLMGIEALAGDDETKVIVIISKPPAKAVAEQVVAALERAGKPAVAFFVGAASEARGNGSVVHFAGNLEETAAMAVALAKGKRYARRAFTAPEAEIEATVKRETRRLAPSQRYLRGYFTGGTLADEAWIVAHRATGAVHSNNQTDPKFLLADPHRSVGHTVVDLGDDAFTVGRPHPMIDPSARVERMMAERKDRGIAVVVVDVVIGYGSHPDPAGALAPAVEAMRAAARKRGGYLPVLASITGTAGDPQNFAQQKAKLEAAGCVVMPSNHQACALATKILERIGSRRKSRKAGAR
;
A
#
# COMPACT_ATOMS: atom_id res chain seq x y z
N MET A 1 -5.74 18.03 -54.91
CA MET A 1 -5.03 16.73 -54.79
C MET A 1 -5.44 16.14 -53.46
N PRO A 2 -6.15 15.01 -53.38
CA PRO A 2 -6.50 14.36 -52.14
C PRO A 2 -5.33 13.49 -51.67
N LEU A 3 -4.88 13.71 -50.43
CA LEU A 3 -3.92 12.86 -49.74
C LEU A 3 -4.60 11.54 -49.36
N SER A 4 -4.16 10.46 -50.02
CA SER A 4 -4.53 9.08 -49.73
C SER A 4 -3.93 8.66 -48.40
N TRP A 5 -4.77 8.35 -47.43
CA TRP A 5 -4.38 7.59 -46.22
C TRP A 5 -4.30 6.11 -46.62
N THR A 6 -3.09 5.60 -46.76
CA THR A 6 -2.85 4.16 -46.80
C THR A 6 -3.00 3.57 -45.44
N ALA A 7 -3.82 2.54 -45.32
CA ALA A 7 -3.95 1.70 -44.12
C ALA A 7 -2.64 0.92 -43.96
N GLU A 8 -1.70 1.44 -43.20
CA GLU A 8 -0.49 0.73 -42.81
C GLU A 8 -0.74 -0.16 -41.58
N ASP A 9 -0.63 -1.42 -41.88
CA ASP A 9 -0.16 -2.55 -41.06
C ASP A 9 -0.65 -2.70 -39.60
N ASN A 10 -1.81 -3.32 -39.51
CA ASN A 10 -2.24 -4.01 -38.31
C ASN A 10 -1.76 -5.50 -38.35
N ARG A 11 -0.47 -5.72 -38.60
CA ARG A 11 0.14 -7.05 -38.41
C ARG A 11 0.32 -7.27 -36.91
N PRO A 12 -0.02 -8.45 -36.34
CA PRO A 12 0.37 -8.78 -34.97
C PRO A 12 1.89 -8.72 -34.91
N VAL A 13 2.41 -7.86 -34.04
CA VAL A 13 3.84 -7.79 -33.72
C VAL A 13 4.27 -9.19 -33.30
N ALA A 14 5.28 -9.76 -33.94
CA ALA A 14 5.78 -11.09 -33.61
C ALA A 14 6.24 -11.09 -32.16
N GLN A 15 5.63 -11.95 -31.35
CA GLN A 15 5.90 -12.04 -29.91
C GLN A 15 6.79 -13.27 -29.69
N VAL A 16 8.05 -13.04 -29.29
CA VAL A 16 9.04 -14.09 -29.06
C VAL A 16 9.32 -14.16 -27.58
N LYS A 17 8.94 -15.29 -26.94
CA LYS A 17 9.24 -15.57 -25.55
C LYS A 17 10.52 -16.39 -25.43
N THR A 18 11.53 -15.81 -24.80
CA THR A 18 12.86 -16.42 -24.65
C THR A 18 13.22 -16.56 -23.18
N ILE A 19 13.79 -17.72 -22.82
CA ILE A 19 14.26 -18.01 -21.46
C ILE A 19 15.77 -18.23 -21.52
N PHE A 20 16.48 -17.59 -20.59
CA PHE A 20 17.89 -17.85 -20.32
C PHE A 20 18.04 -18.29 -18.88
N ILE A 21 18.84 -19.33 -18.62
CA ILE A 21 19.13 -19.85 -17.29
C ILE A 21 20.63 -19.76 -17.07
N ASP A 22 21.04 -18.95 -16.09
CA ASP A 22 22.43 -18.87 -15.64
C ASP A 22 22.54 -19.73 -14.36
N LYS A 23 23.26 -20.86 -14.46
CA LYS A 23 23.37 -21.85 -13.39
C LYS A 23 24.14 -21.33 -12.18
N GLU A 24 23.72 -21.75 -10.97
CA GLU A 24 24.38 -21.45 -9.68
C GLU A 24 24.68 -19.94 -9.47
N SER A 25 23.80 -19.09 -9.98
CA SER A 25 23.96 -17.62 -9.96
C SER A 25 22.93 -17.02 -9.03
N TYR A 26 23.26 -16.86 -7.75
CA TYR A 26 22.36 -16.30 -6.75
C TYR A 26 22.47 -14.77 -6.68
N PHE A 27 21.31 -14.12 -6.67
CA PHE A 27 21.14 -12.69 -6.40
C PHE A 27 19.93 -12.46 -5.49
N ASP A 28 19.95 -11.35 -4.74
CA ASP A 28 18.79 -10.99 -3.91
C ASP A 28 17.60 -10.52 -4.76
N SER A 29 16.39 -10.74 -4.23
CA SER A 29 15.14 -10.48 -4.96
C SER A 29 14.95 -8.99 -5.29
N ALA A 30 15.39 -8.07 -4.45
CA ALA A 30 15.23 -6.64 -4.70
C ALA A 30 16.11 -6.20 -5.88
N LEU A 31 17.35 -6.72 -5.96
CA LEU A 31 18.24 -6.48 -7.10
C LEU A 31 17.66 -7.06 -8.39
N LEU A 32 17.08 -8.25 -8.34
CA LEU A 32 16.47 -8.90 -9.51
C LEU A 32 15.22 -8.14 -10.00
N MET A 33 14.39 -7.64 -9.09
CA MET A 33 13.24 -6.80 -9.42
C MET A 33 13.65 -5.50 -10.12
N LEU A 34 14.67 -4.80 -9.58
CA LEU A 34 15.20 -3.58 -10.20
C LEU A 34 15.83 -3.88 -11.57
N THR A 35 16.51 -5.01 -11.70
CA THR A 35 17.08 -5.47 -12.97
C THR A 35 15.98 -5.76 -13.99
N SER A 36 14.88 -6.42 -13.58
CA SER A 36 13.71 -6.65 -14.46
C SER A 36 13.17 -5.33 -15.02
N GLN A 37 13.02 -4.30 -14.17
CA GLN A 37 12.54 -2.98 -14.61
C GLN A 37 13.52 -2.28 -15.58
N GLU A 38 14.83 -2.45 -15.39
CA GLU A 38 15.83 -1.90 -16.30
C GLU A 38 15.81 -2.61 -17.66
N VAL A 39 15.68 -3.92 -17.66
CA VAL A 39 15.61 -4.76 -18.85
C VAL A 39 14.36 -4.46 -19.69
N LYS A 40 13.22 -4.20 -19.06
CA LYS A 40 11.97 -3.78 -19.75
C LYS A 40 12.13 -2.49 -20.58
N LYS A 41 13.12 -1.66 -20.29
CA LYS A 41 13.41 -0.44 -21.06
C LYS A 41 14.21 -0.68 -22.34
N THR A 42 14.67 -1.90 -22.58
CA THR A 42 15.40 -2.27 -23.79
C THR A 42 14.47 -2.21 -25.01
N SER A 43 14.94 -1.61 -26.10
CA SER A 43 14.14 -1.49 -27.33
C SER A 43 13.71 -2.86 -27.85
N GLY A 44 12.43 -2.98 -28.26
CA GLY A 44 11.84 -4.24 -28.74
C GLY A 44 11.52 -5.26 -27.65
N VAL A 45 11.56 -4.88 -26.36
CA VAL A 45 11.12 -5.72 -25.23
C VAL A 45 9.72 -5.30 -24.81
N HIS A 46 8.80 -6.24 -24.77
CA HIS A 46 7.42 -6.05 -24.29
C HIS A 46 7.32 -6.27 -22.80
N ASP A 47 7.97 -7.35 -22.30
CA ASP A 47 8.06 -7.66 -20.87
C ASP A 47 9.33 -8.44 -20.55
N ALA A 48 9.82 -8.34 -19.32
CA ALA A 48 10.97 -9.08 -18.84
C ALA A 48 10.86 -9.39 -17.36
N THR A 49 11.19 -10.63 -16.99
CA THR A 49 11.27 -11.10 -15.61
C THR A 49 12.65 -11.67 -15.36
N VAL A 50 13.37 -11.12 -14.39
CA VAL A 50 14.66 -11.63 -13.91
C VAL A 50 14.44 -12.11 -12.48
N ALA A 51 14.54 -13.41 -12.24
CA ALA A 51 14.18 -14.02 -10.96
C ALA A 51 15.02 -15.28 -10.66
N MET A 52 15.08 -15.69 -9.40
CA MET A 52 15.63 -16.99 -9.03
C MET A 52 14.69 -18.12 -9.47
N GLY A 53 15.23 -19.28 -9.85
CA GLY A 53 14.49 -20.47 -10.31
C GLY A 53 13.73 -21.19 -9.20
N THR A 54 13.10 -20.47 -8.27
CA THR A 54 12.24 -21.05 -7.24
C THR A 54 10.94 -21.58 -7.83
N ALA A 55 10.32 -22.58 -7.21
CA ALA A 55 9.07 -23.18 -7.68
C ALA A 55 7.99 -22.10 -7.97
N MET A 56 7.83 -21.13 -7.07
CA MET A 56 6.88 -20.04 -7.22
C MET A 56 7.16 -19.16 -8.45
N ASN A 57 8.42 -18.78 -8.68
CA ASN A 57 8.80 -17.98 -9.84
C ASN A 57 8.63 -18.75 -11.16
N LEU A 58 8.95 -20.05 -11.16
CA LEU A 58 8.74 -20.91 -12.33
C LEU A 58 7.26 -21.08 -12.65
N ASP A 59 6.40 -21.24 -11.65
CA ASP A 59 4.95 -21.32 -11.84
C ASP A 59 4.37 -20.01 -12.39
N LEU A 60 4.85 -18.85 -11.91
CA LEU A 60 4.53 -17.56 -12.47
C LEU A 60 4.89 -17.49 -13.96
N LEU A 61 6.14 -17.84 -14.33
CA LEU A 61 6.60 -17.78 -15.72
C LEU A 61 5.79 -18.72 -16.62
N ARG A 62 5.41 -19.91 -16.13
CA ARG A 62 4.47 -20.81 -16.85
C ARG A 62 3.11 -20.14 -17.07
N SER A 63 2.57 -19.47 -16.06
CA SER A 63 1.29 -18.76 -16.16
C SER A 63 1.33 -17.58 -17.16
N LEU A 64 2.50 -16.97 -17.33
CA LEU A 64 2.77 -15.95 -18.33
C LEU A 64 3.00 -16.51 -19.74
N GLY A 65 2.93 -17.86 -19.90
CA GLY A 65 3.02 -18.54 -21.20
C GLY A 65 4.46 -18.74 -21.69
N PHE A 66 5.46 -18.78 -20.81
CA PHE A 66 6.80 -19.24 -21.15
C PHE A 66 6.87 -20.77 -21.19
N ASP A 67 7.82 -21.28 -21.97
CA ASP A 67 7.96 -22.74 -22.20
C ASP A 67 8.21 -23.50 -20.90
N ALA A 68 7.28 -24.38 -20.55
CA ALA A 68 7.35 -25.17 -19.32
C ALA A 68 8.52 -26.18 -19.33
N ALA A 69 8.92 -26.70 -20.51
CA ALA A 69 10.03 -27.64 -20.62
C ALA A 69 11.38 -26.95 -20.37
N ALA A 70 11.58 -25.76 -20.95
CA ALA A 70 12.77 -24.95 -20.69
C ALA A 70 12.86 -24.51 -19.21
N LEU A 71 11.73 -24.14 -18.60
CA LEU A 71 11.68 -23.77 -17.18
C LEU A 71 11.96 -24.94 -16.23
N ALA A 72 11.69 -26.17 -16.64
CA ALA A 72 11.96 -27.36 -15.80
C ALA A 72 13.45 -27.63 -15.58
N GLU A 73 14.33 -27.04 -16.39
CA GLU A 73 15.78 -27.14 -16.23
C GLU A 73 16.36 -26.26 -15.11
N ALA A 74 15.57 -25.31 -14.60
CA ALA A 74 16.02 -24.36 -13.58
C ALA A 74 15.86 -24.95 -12.17
N THR A 75 16.88 -24.72 -11.33
CA THR A 75 16.89 -25.04 -9.90
C THR A 75 16.71 -23.76 -9.07
N PRO A 76 16.35 -23.83 -7.79
CA PRO A 76 16.21 -22.64 -6.93
C PRO A 76 17.46 -21.74 -6.82
N ASN A 77 18.65 -22.30 -7.14
CA ASN A 77 19.92 -21.56 -7.12
C ASN A 77 20.30 -20.94 -8.46
N ASP A 78 19.49 -21.14 -9.49
CA ASP A 78 19.76 -20.63 -10.83
C ASP A 78 19.06 -19.29 -11.03
N LEU A 79 19.71 -18.39 -11.79
CA LEU A 79 19.10 -17.17 -12.26
C LEU A 79 18.33 -17.44 -13.56
N VAL A 80 17.05 -17.09 -13.59
CA VAL A 80 16.18 -17.18 -14.76
C VAL A 80 15.92 -15.78 -15.31
N ILE A 81 16.20 -15.56 -16.60
CA ILE A 81 15.93 -14.33 -17.33
C ILE A 81 14.91 -14.68 -18.41
N ALA A 82 13.65 -14.34 -18.21
CA ALA A 82 12.54 -14.58 -19.11
C ALA A 82 12.15 -13.26 -19.81
N ILE A 83 12.17 -13.26 -21.14
CA ILE A 83 11.99 -12.06 -21.96
C ILE A 83 10.91 -12.29 -22.99
N ASP A 84 9.95 -11.39 -23.07
CA ASP A 84 8.95 -11.26 -24.12
C ASP A 84 9.33 -10.09 -25.00
N SER A 85 9.62 -10.34 -26.29
CA SER A 85 10.21 -9.35 -27.20
C SER A 85 9.73 -9.51 -28.63
N GLU A 86 10.03 -8.50 -29.45
CA GLU A 86 9.70 -8.48 -30.90
C GLU A 86 10.56 -9.45 -31.73
N SER A 87 11.79 -9.75 -31.25
CA SER A 87 12.73 -10.61 -31.98
C SER A 87 13.75 -11.28 -31.05
N PRO A 88 14.43 -12.36 -31.50
CA PRO A 88 15.53 -12.98 -30.76
C PRO A 88 16.70 -12.01 -30.49
N GLU A 89 16.94 -11.04 -31.37
CA GLU A 89 17.98 -10.02 -31.23
C GLU A 89 17.67 -9.09 -30.05
N SER A 90 16.41 -8.64 -29.94
CA SER A 90 15.94 -7.85 -28.80
C SER A 90 16.03 -8.64 -27.49
N ALA A 91 15.71 -9.93 -27.51
CA ALA A 91 15.88 -10.81 -26.34
C ALA A 91 17.35 -10.93 -25.91
N ASN A 92 18.28 -11.07 -26.86
CA ASN A 92 19.72 -11.13 -26.56
C ASN A 92 20.26 -9.79 -26.03
N ALA A 93 19.80 -8.66 -26.59
CA ALA A 93 20.12 -7.32 -26.10
C ALA A 93 19.64 -7.13 -24.65
N ALA A 94 18.42 -7.57 -24.36
CA ALA A 94 17.83 -7.55 -23.02
C ALA A 94 18.60 -8.43 -22.02
N ARG A 95 19.02 -9.62 -22.42
CA ARG A 95 19.91 -10.48 -21.61
C ARG A 95 21.23 -9.78 -21.30
N ALA A 96 21.86 -9.13 -22.29
CA ALA A 96 23.09 -8.39 -22.08
C ALA A 96 22.89 -7.21 -21.11
N ALA A 97 21.78 -6.49 -21.23
CA ALA A 97 21.38 -5.43 -20.29
C ALA A 97 21.20 -5.96 -18.85
N ALA A 98 20.54 -7.12 -18.68
CA ALA A 98 20.41 -7.79 -17.39
C ALA A 98 21.77 -8.09 -16.76
N LYS A 99 22.66 -8.74 -17.52
CA LYS A 99 24.03 -9.07 -17.04
C LYS A 99 24.85 -7.80 -16.71
N GLN A 100 24.72 -6.75 -17.49
CA GLN A 100 25.37 -5.48 -17.21
C GLN A 100 24.84 -4.81 -15.95
N ALA A 101 23.52 -4.80 -15.73
CA ALA A 101 22.88 -4.24 -14.54
C ALA A 101 23.32 -4.99 -13.27
N LEU A 102 23.34 -6.32 -13.32
CA LEU A 102 23.81 -7.17 -12.23
C LEU A 102 25.32 -6.97 -11.94
N SER A 103 26.15 -6.83 -12.97
CA SER A 103 27.61 -6.66 -12.82
C SER A 103 27.99 -5.25 -12.34
N ARG A 104 27.25 -4.19 -12.71
CA ARG A 104 27.51 -2.81 -12.24
C ARG A 104 27.36 -2.70 -10.72
N LYS A 105 26.34 -3.34 -10.15
CA LYS A 105 26.11 -3.32 -8.71
C LYS A 105 27.08 -4.23 -7.94
N SER A 106 27.54 -5.32 -8.55
CA SER A 106 28.62 -6.12 -8.00
C SER A 106 29.95 -5.36 -7.92
N LYS A 107 30.27 -4.51 -8.91
CA LYS A 107 31.49 -3.67 -8.92
C LYS A 107 31.40 -2.44 -8.03
N ALA A 108 30.21 -1.87 -7.80
CA ALA A 108 30.01 -0.81 -6.82
C ALA A 108 30.26 -1.28 -5.37
N ALA A 109 30.15 -2.59 -5.12
CA ALA A 109 30.49 -3.22 -3.85
C ALA A 109 31.99 -3.59 -3.73
N THR A 110 32.81 -3.40 -4.78
CA THR A 110 34.24 -3.77 -4.79
C THR A 110 35.23 -2.58 -4.80
N GLY A 111 34.72 -1.34 -4.67
CA GLY A 111 35.53 -0.15 -4.49
C GLY A 111 35.69 0.21 -3.02
N GLU A 112 36.92 0.13 -2.50
CA GLU A 112 37.37 0.29 -1.13
C GLU A 112 37.18 -0.94 -0.24
N ALA A 113 38.34 -1.56 0.16
CA ALA A 113 38.55 -2.68 1.06
C ALA A 113 37.27 -3.55 1.30
N ALA A 114 37.12 -4.62 0.51
CA ALA A 114 35.96 -5.49 0.52
C ALA A 114 35.67 -5.98 1.95
N ASN A 115 34.85 -5.26 2.69
CA ASN A 115 34.16 -5.83 3.84
C ASN A 115 33.23 -6.91 3.26
N VAL A 116 33.70 -8.15 3.31
CA VAL A 116 32.86 -9.31 2.95
C VAL A 116 31.64 -9.25 3.83
N ALA A 117 30.47 -9.00 3.22
CA ALA A 117 29.22 -8.92 3.98
C ALA A 117 29.06 -10.18 4.83
N PRO A 118 28.76 -10.05 6.11
CA PRO A 118 28.63 -11.21 6.99
C PRO A 118 27.52 -12.14 6.50
N THR A 119 27.82 -13.43 6.40
CA THR A 119 26.91 -14.45 5.87
C THR A 119 25.94 -15.00 6.92
N SER A 120 26.02 -14.53 8.17
CA SER A 120 25.12 -14.93 9.25
C SER A 120 24.92 -13.79 10.24
N LEU A 121 23.78 -13.81 10.96
CA LEU A 121 23.49 -12.87 12.04
C LEU A 121 24.61 -12.86 13.10
N ALA A 122 25.10 -14.04 13.49
CA ALA A 122 26.18 -14.16 14.47
C ALA A 122 27.51 -13.53 13.99
N ALA A 123 27.79 -13.57 12.70
CA ALA A 123 28.93 -12.88 12.12
C ALA A 123 28.70 -11.35 12.11
N ALA A 124 27.51 -10.90 11.69
CA ALA A 124 27.16 -9.48 11.68
C ALA A 124 27.25 -8.85 13.07
N LEU A 125 26.79 -9.55 14.11
CA LEU A 125 26.84 -9.06 15.50
C LEU A 125 28.24 -8.97 16.09
N ARG A 126 29.24 -9.66 15.51
CA ARG A 126 30.65 -9.46 15.90
C ARG A 126 31.19 -8.12 15.39
N ASP A 127 30.69 -7.69 14.23
CA ASP A 127 31.13 -6.46 13.59
C ASP A 127 30.29 -5.25 14.04
N GLN A 128 29.03 -5.48 14.43
CA GLN A 128 28.05 -4.49 14.88
C GLN A 128 27.58 -4.81 16.31
N THR A 129 28.46 -4.61 17.28
CA THR A 129 28.24 -4.97 18.70
C THR A 129 27.17 -4.12 19.39
N ASP A 130 26.83 -2.96 18.85
CA ASP A 130 25.81 -2.01 19.33
C ASP A 130 24.45 -2.18 18.63
N ALA A 131 24.32 -3.15 17.71
CA ALA A 131 23.05 -3.43 17.08
C ALA A 131 21.99 -3.85 18.10
N ASN A 132 20.80 -3.24 18.00
CA ASN A 132 19.67 -3.50 18.89
C ASN A 132 18.39 -3.90 18.16
N LEU A 133 18.34 -3.78 16.83
CA LEU A 133 17.21 -4.10 15.98
C LEU A 133 17.64 -4.91 14.75
N ALA A 134 16.91 -5.97 14.46
CA ALA A 134 17.02 -6.71 13.20
C ALA A 134 15.80 -6.44 12.31
N VAL A 135 16.03 -6.02 11.06
CA VAL A 135 14.99 -5.93 10.03
C VAL A 135 15.08 -7.16 9.15
N ILE A 136 13.98 -7.92 9.05
CA ILE A 136 13.94 -9.21 8.36
C ILE A 136 12.95 -9.12 7.21
N SER A 137 13.45 -9.32 5.97
CA SER A 137 12.67 -9.37 4.73
C SER A 137 13.11 -10.60 3.92
N LEU A 138 12.71 -11.77 4.41
CA LEU A 138 13.00 -13.08 3.81
C LEU A 138 11.68 -13.78 3.45
N PRO A 139 11.67 -14.77 2.54
CA PRO A 139 10.48 -15.60 2.36
C PRO A 139 10.02 -16.20 3.69
N GLY A 140 8.71 -16.16 3.95
CA GLY A 140 8.11 -16.49 5.26
C GLY A 140 8.53 -17.81 5.86
N ALA A 141 8.82 -18.82 5.01
CA ALA A 141 9.33 -20.13 5.45
C ALA A 141 10.67 -20.05 6.20
N TYR A 142 11.52 -19.06 5.91
CA TYR A 142 12.82 -18.84 6.53
C TYR A 142 12.82 -17.75 7.58
N ALA A 143 11.92 -16.78 7.44
CA ALA A 143 11.85 -15.56 8.24
C ALA A 143 11.67 -15.85 9.74
N ALA A 144 10.82 -16.82 10.10
CA ALA A 144 10.57 -17.18 11.48
C ALA A 144 11.82 -17.70 12.22
N ARG A 145 12.67 -18.47 11.51
CA ARG A 145 13.93 -18.98 12.07
C ARG A 145 14.90 -17.85 12.36
N GLU A 146 15.06 -16.92 11.44
CA GLU A 146 15.97 -15.78 11.61
C GLU A 146 15.44 -14.79 12.66
N ALA A 147 14.12 -14.56 12.73
CA ALA A 147 13.50 -13.77 13.79
C ALA A 147 13.76 -14.38 15.19
N ARG A 148 13.66 -15.72 15.32
CA ARG A 148 13.99 -16.41 16.56
C ARG A 148 15.44 -16.17 16.97
N LYS A 149 16.40 -16.36 16.03
CA LYS A 149 17.82 -16.11 16.29
C LYS A 149 18.08 -14.66 16.75
N ALA A 150 17.44 -13.69 16.08
CA ALA A 150 17.56 -12.29 16.44
C ALA A 150 17.06 -12.03 17.87
N LEU A 151 15.86 -12.51 18.23
CA LEU A 151 15.33 -12.42 19.59
C LEU A 151 16.22 -13.15 20.60
N GLU A 152 16.74 -14.33 20.28
CA GLU A 152 17.66 -15.07 21.15
C GLU A 152 18.97 -14.31 21.40
N SER A 153 19.43 -13.54 20.41
CA SER A 153 20.61 -12.68 20.48
C SER A 153 20.35 -11.33 21.18
N GLY A 154 19.13 -11.08 21.67
CA GLY A 154 18.81 -9.85 22.40
C GLY A 154 18.39 -8.67 21.51
N LEU A 155 18.09 -8.90 20.24
CA LEU A 155 17.63 -7.86 19.32
C LEU A 155 16.12 -7.70 19.36
N HIS A 156 15.62 -6.48 19.26
CA HIS A 156 14.28 -6.21 18.76
C HIS A 156 14.17 -6.67 17.31
N VAL A 157 12.97 -6.99 16.85
CA VAL A 157 12.77 -7.50 15.48
C VAL A 157 11.69 -6.69 14.78
N MET A 158 11.98 -6.22 13.57
CA MET A 158 10.99 -5.83 12.57
C MET A 158 10.91 -6.92 11.51
N LEU A 159 9.85 -7.71 11.56
CA LEU A 159 9.58 -8.81 10.66
C LEU A 159 8.66 -8.33 9.54
N PHE A 160 9.27 -7.82 8.47
CA PHE A 160 8.58 -7.32 7.28
C PHE A 160 7.92 -8.46 6.50
N SER A 161 8.55 -9.65 6.54
CA SER A 161 8.07 -10.84 5.83
C SER A 161 6.62 -11.18 6.17
N ASP A 162 5.83 -11.41 5.15
CA ASP A 162 4.52 -12.04 5.19
C ASP A 162 4.63 -13.58 5.19
N THR A 163 3.52 -14.28 4.97
CA THR A 163 3.45 -15.76 4.81
C THR A 163 4.13 -16.59 5.94
N VAL A 164 4.41 -15.98 7.08
CA VAL A 164 4.83 -16.66 8.32
C VAL A 164 3.64 -17.40 8.92
N SER A 165 3.80 -18.69 9.26
CA SER A 165 2.70 -19.49 9.82
C SER A 165 2.24 -18.94 11.18
N LEU A 166 0.94 -19.08 11.49
CA LEU A 166 0.37 -18.65 12.77
C LEU A 166 1.08 -19.29 13.96
N ALA A 167 1.40 -20.58 13.87
CA ALA A 167 2.11 -21.28 14.94
C ALA A 167 3.52 -20.69 15.20
N ALA A 168 4.23 -20.31 14.12
CA ALA A 168 5.52 -19.66 14.25
C ALA A 168 5.39 -18.24 14.85
N GLU A 169 4.39 -17.49 14.43
CA GLU A 169 4.10 -16.16 15.00
C GLU A 169 3.81 -16.22 16.50
N ILE A 170 2.94 -17.15 16.93
CA ILE A 170 2.63 -17.36 18.37
C ILE A 170 3.90 -17.71 19.16
N ALA A 171 4.75 -18.59 18.60
CA ALA A 171 5.99 -18.97 19.27
C ALA A 171 6.99 -17.79 19.37
N LEU A 172 7.12 -16.98 18.31
CA LEU A 172 7.96 -15.79 18.30
C LEU A 172 7.44 -14.72 19.27
N THR A 173 6.15 -14.48 19.27
CA THR A 173 5.45 -13.54 20.16
C THR A 173 5.64 -13.93 21.63
N THR A 174 5.51 -15.22 21.94
CA THR A 174 5.76 -15.74 23.30
C THR A 174 7.22 -15.52 23.71
N LEU A 175 8.16 -15.77 22.79
CA LEU A 175 9.60 -15.55 23.03
C LEU A 175 9.91 -14.07 23.25
N SER A 176 9.38 -13.18 22.41
CA SER A 176 9.59 -11.73 22.50
C SER A 176 9.11 -11.16 23.84
N ARG A 177 7.90 -11.53 24.24
CA ARG A 177 7.34 -11.13 25.56
C ARG A 177 8.18 -11.60 26.74
N ARG A 178 8.61 -12.88 26.71
CA ARG A 178 9.46 -13.43 27.77
C ARG A 178 10.80 -12.71 27.90
N LYS A 179 11.34 -12.21 26.79
CA LYS A 179 12.62 -11.49 26.76
C LYS A 179 12.48 -9.98 26.93
N GLY A 180 11.27 -9.43 26.94
CA GLY A 180 11.04 -7.98 26.94
C GLY A 180 11.53 -7.29 25.66
N LEU A 181 11.55 -8.01 24.52
CA LEU A 181 11.98 -7.51 23.22
C LEU A 181 10.78 -7.27 22.32
N LEU A 182 10.75 -6.15 21.62
CA LEU A 182 9.67 -5.83 20.67
C LEU A 182 9.80 -6.69 19.42
N LEU A 183 8.71 -7.36 19.03
CA LEU A 183 8.55 -8.04 17.75
C LEU A 183 7.48 -7.30 16.94
N MET A 184 7.88 -6.54 15.95
CA MET A 184 7.01 -5.87 15.00
C MET A 184 6.72 -6.79 13.81
N GLY A 185 5.51 -7.30 13.70
CA GLY A 185 5.13 -8.27 12.67
C GLY A 185 4.96 -9.71 13.20
N PRO A 186 4.80 -10.69 12.30
CA PRO A 186 5.04 -10.66 10.84
C PRO A 186 4.08 -9.76 10.06
N ASP A 187 4.39 -9.52 8.79
CA ASP A 187 3.65 -8.62 7.92
C ASP A 187 3.64 -7.17 8.47
N CYS A 188 4.79 -6.74 9.01
CA CYS A 188 4.96 -5.36 9.46
C CYS A 188 5.62 -4.52 8.36
N GLY A 189 4.81 -3.80 7.60
CA GLY A 189 5.30 -2.96 6.49
C GLY A 189 5.88 -1.61 6.92
N THR A 190 5.54 -1.10 8.11
CA THR A 190 5.80 0.30 8.49
C THR A 190 6.17 0.44 9.97
N ALA A 191 7.27 1.09 10.24
CA ALA A 191 7.59 1.60 11.57
C ALA A 191 8.42 2.90 11.48
N ILE A 192 8.40 3.71 12.53
CA ILE A 192 9.27 4.89 12.71
C ILE A 192 9.76 4.85 14.16
N ILE A 193 11.03 4.50 14.34
CA ILE A 193 11.61 4.34 15.67
C ILE A 193 12.67 5.42 15.88
N ASN A 194 12.50 6.22 16.91
CA ASN A 194 13.36 7.36 17.21
C ASN A 194 13.58 8.32 16.01
N GLY A 195 12.54 8.51 15.19
CA GLY A 195 12.58 9.33 13.99
C GLY A 195 13.18 8.64 12.77
N MET A 196 13.64 7.38 12.89
CA MET A 196 14.15 6.59 11.76
C MET A 196 13.01 5.85 11.08
N PRO A 197 12.69 6.17 9.82
CA PRO A 197 11.69 5.44 9.05
C PRO A 197 12.24 4.07 8.64
N LEU A 198 11.43 3.04 8.83
CA LEU A 198 11.78 1.65 8.50
C LEU A 198 10.78 1.09 7.48
N CYS A 199 11.29 0.43 6.44
CA CYS A 199 10.54 -0.17 5.34
C CYS A 199 9.65 0.85 4.60
N PHE A 200 8.34 0.61 4.47
CA PHE A 200 7.40 1.59 3.89
C PHE A 200 7.05 2.66 4.92
N ALA A 201 7.82 3.71 4.99
CA ALA A 201 7.60 4.76 5.97
C ALA A 201 7.87 6.15 5.39
N ASN A 202 7.30 7.16 6.03
CA ASN A 202 7.38 8.55 5.61
C ASN A 202 8.35 9.33 6.49
N VAL A 203 8.89 10.40 5.93
CA VAL A 203 9.66 11.39 6.70
C VAL A 203 8.68 12.29 7.42
N VAL A 204 8.57 12.12 8.73
CA VAL A 204 7.69 12.93 9.59
C VAL A 204 8.50 13.62 10.68
N LYS A 205 8.03 14.78 11.13
CA LYS A 205 8.67 15.51 12.23
C LYS A 205 8.56 14.73 13.53
N ARG A 206 9.59 14.83 14.37
CA ARG A 206 9.51 14.39 15.76
C ARG A 206 8.48 15.23 16.52
N GLY A 207 7.74 14.60 17.42
CA GLY A 207 6.71 15.28 18.18
C GLY A 207 5.97 14.37 19.17
N PRO A 208 4.90 14.85 19.79
CA PRO A 208 4.35 14.23 21.00
C PRO A 208 3.39 13.06 20.77
N VAL A 209 3.21 12.58 19.54
CA VAL A 209 2.23 11.53 19.24
C VAL A 209 2.92 10.20 19.01
N GLY A 210 2.68 9.21 19.88
CA GLY A 210 3.07 7.82 19.67
C GLY A 210 1.97 7.06 18.94
N VAL A 211 2.33 6.31 17.90
CA VAL A 211 1.38 5.56 17.06
C VAL A 211 1.69 4.07 17.14
N ILE A 212 0.68 3.23 17.30
CA ILE A 212 0.79 1.78 17.18
C ILE A 212 -0.27 1.32 16.18
N GLY A 213 0.12 0.49 15.23
CA GLY A 213 -0.86 0.05 14.23
C GLY A 213 -0.63 -1.35 13.70
N ALA A 214 -1.71 -2.12 13.60
CA ALA A 214 -1.80 -3.35 12.82
C ALA A 214 -2.24 -3.04 11.38
N SER A 215 -1.63 -2.01 10.78
CA SER A 215 -2.00 -1.47 9.48
C SER A 215 -0.89 -0.55 8.95
N GLY A 216 -0.11 -1.00 7.96
CA GLY A 216 1.00 -0.21 7.41
C GLY A 216 0.54 1.13 6.83
N THR A 217 -0.34 1.12 5.83
CA THR A 217 -0.84 2.34 5.18
C THR A 217 -1.73 3.20 6.09
N GLY A 218 -2.37 2.61 7.10
CA GLY A 218 -3.05 3.37 8.15
C GLY A 218 -2.08 4.17 9.03
N ILE A 219 -0.94 3.57 9.42
CA ILE A 219 0.14 4.27 10.13
C ILE A 219 0.67 5.41 9.24
N GLN A 220 0.97 5.12 7.97
CA GLN A 220 1.49 6.13 7.03
C GLN A 220 0.51 7.32 6.89
N GLU A 221 -0.77 7.07 6.64
CA GLU A 221 -1.77 8.14 6.49
C GLU A 221 -1.88 8.99 7.76
N VAL A 222 -2.03 8.37 8.92
CA VAL A 222 -2.18 9.10 10.20
C VAL A 222 -0.92 9.89 10.55
N THR A 223 0.26 9.31 10.41
CA THR A 223 1.52 10.01 10.72
C THR A 223 1.77 11.18 9.78
N CYS A 224 1.47 11.03 8.48
CA CYS A 224 1.54 12.11 7.50
C CYS A 224 0.52 13.24 7.80
N LEU A 225 -0.70 12.89 8.19
CA LEU A 225 -1.72 13.86 8.56
C LEU A 225 -1.35 14.63 9.83
N ILE A 226 -0.74 13.96 10.83
CA ILE A 226 -0.20 14.59 12.04
C ILE A 226 0.90 15.60 11.68
N ASP A 227 1.84 15.22 10.81
CA ASP A 227 2.93 16.09 10.35
C ASP A 227 2.39 17.33 9.63
N ARG A 228 1.47 17.11 8.69
CA ARG A 228 0.84 18.21 7.90
C ARG A 228 -0.04 19.14 8.75
N ALA A 229 -0.55 18.63 9.88
CA ALA A 229 -1.29 19.46 10.87
C ALA A 229 -0.35 20.25 11.80
N GLY A 230 0.97 20.25 11.53
CA GLY A 230 1.96 21.00 12.31
C GLY A 230 2.23 20.41 13.69
N SER A 231 2.13 19.09 13.82
CA SER A 231 2.58 18.32 14.97
C SER A 231 3.70 17.34 14.53
N GLY A 232 3.92 16.26 15.28
CA GLY A 232 4.91 15.27 14.95
C GLY A 232 4.69 13.96 15.70
N VAL A 233 5.52 12.97 15.38
CA VAL A 233 5.43 11.61 15.89
C VAL A 233 6.65 11.30 16.75
N SER A 234 6.44 10.77 17.96
CA SER A 234 7.53 10.29 18.82
C SER A 234 8.04 8.95 18.30
N GLN A 235 7.13 7.99 18.18
CA GLN A 235 7.35 6.65 17.68
C GLN A 235 6.17 6.19 16.83
N ALA A 236 6.41 5.33 15.84
CA ALA A 236 5.36 4.58 15.17
C ALA A 236 5.73 3.09 15.16
N ILE A 237 4.96 2.27 15.83
CA ILE A 237 5.20 0.84 16.01
C ILE A 237 4.22 0.04 15.17
N GLY A 238 4.72 -0.72 14.20
CA GLY A 238 3.90 -1.63 13.42
C GLY A 238 3.71 -2.96 14.13
N ALA A 239 2.48 -3.44 14.24
CA ALA A 239 2.16 -4.65 14.99
C ALA A 239 1.91 -5.90 14.14
N GLY A 240 1.86 -5.77 12.82
CA GLY A 240 1.48 -6.88 11.92
C GLY A 240 -0.03 -7.13 11.85
N GLY A 241 -0.45 -7.75 10.74
CA GLY A 241 -1.87 -7.84 10.39
C GLY A 241 -2.71 -8.75 11.29
N ARG A 242 -2.11 -9.71 12.00
CA ARG A 242 -2.81 -10.66 12.87
C ARG A 242 -2.77 -10.32 14.36
N ASP A 243 -1.93 -9.36 14.77
CA ASP A 243 -1.70 -9.05 16.19
C ASP A 243 -3.00 -8.83 16.97
N LEU A 244 -3.90 -7.98 16.47
CA LEU A 244 -5.17 -7.70 17.14
C LEU A 244 -6.34 -8.59 16.67
N LYS A 245 -6.22 -9.26 15.52
CA LYS A 245 -7.30 -10.10 14.97
C LYS A 245 -7.35 -11.49 15.58
N ASN A 246 -6.20 -12.03 15.96
CA ASN A 246 -6.07 -13.41 16.43
C ASN A 246 -5.93 -13.43 17.95
N GLU A 247 -6.85 -14.09 18.65
CA GLU A 247 -6.87 -14.18 20.11
C GLU A 247 -5.64 -14.91 20.69
N GLN A 248 -5.04 -15.84 19.93
CA GLN A 248 -3.84 -16.56 20.37
C GLN A 248 -2.58 -15.69 20.28
N VAL A 249 -2.52 -14.76 19.33
CA VAL A 249 -1.49 -13.71 19.27
C VAL A 249 -1.76 -12.66 20.35
N GLY A 250 -3.03 -12.33 20.57
CA GLY A 250 -3.51 -11.62 21.76
C GLY A 250 -3.07 -10.17 21.89
N GLY A 251 -2.75 -9.49 20.75
CA GLY A 251 -2.35 -8.09 20.75
C GLY A 251 -0.99 -7.84 21.40
N ALA A 252 -0.11 -8.82 21.38
CA ALA A 252 1.12 -8.78 22.16
C ALA A 252 2.05 -7.62 21.78
N THR A 253 2.24 -7.36 20.49
CA THR A 253 3.05 -6.22 20.02
C THR A 253 2.39 -4.89 20.39
N THR A 254 1.08 -4.79 20.21
CA THR A 254 0.31 -3.60 20.59
C THR A 254 0.39 -3.33 22.09
N LEU A 255 0.23 -4.33 22.94
CA LEU A 255 0.30 -4.17 24.40
C LEU A 255 1.71 -3.77 24.87
N MET A 256 2.77 -4.38 24.33
CA MET A 256 4.15 -3.97 24.60
C MET A 256 4.42 -2.55 24.10
N GLY A 257 3.89 -2.19 22.93
CA GLY A 257 3.99 -0.84 22.39
C GLY A 257 3.30 0.20 23.27
N ILE A 258 2.11 -0.09 23.82
CA ILE A 258 1.40 0.79 24.76
C ILE A 258 2.26 1.00 26.01
N GLU A 259 2.83 -0.06 26.57
CA GLU A 259 3.70 0.03 27.75
C GLU A 259 4.95 0.89 27.47
N ALA A 260 5.61 0.67 26.32
CA ALA A 260 6.76 1.47 25.89
C ALA A 260 6.40 2.95 25.72
N LEU A 261 5.29 3.27 25.04
CA LEU A 261 4.84 4.65 24.84
C LEU A 261 4.33 5.30 26.14
N ALA A 262 3.80 4.52 27.06
CA ALA A 262 3.42 5.02 28.39
C ALA A 262 4.63 5.50 29.17
N GLY A 263 5.75 4.78 29.09
CA GLY A 263 7.03 5.14 29.72
C GLY A 263 7.86 6.17 28.95
N ASP A 264 7.51 6.50 27.71
CA ASP A 264 8.27 7.47 26.89
C ASP A 264 7.84 8.92 27.20
N ASP A 265 8.76 9.71 27.75
CA ASP A 265 8.51 11.11 28.13
C ASP A 265 8.20 12.03 26.95
N GLU A 266 8.66 11.69 25.74
CA GLU A 266 8.35 12.43 24.51
C GLU A 266 6.92 12.18 24.04
N THR A 267 6.33 11.01 24.35
CA THR A 267 4.97 10.66 23.97
C THR A 267 3.95 11.27 24.94
N LYS A 268 3.07 12.14 24.45
CA LYS A 268 1.98 12.76 25.21
C LYS A 268 0.60 12.20 24.85
N VAL A 269 0.45 11.65 23.65
CA VAL A 269 -0.79 11.06 23.15
C VAL A 269 -0.46 9.73 22.50
N ILE A 270 -1.25 8.70 22.78
CA ILE A 270 -1.11 7.36 22.15
C ILE A 270 -2.22 7.18 21.12
N VAL A 271 -1.86 6.71 19.94
CA VAL A 271 -2.80 6.39 18.86
C VAL A 271 -2.74 4.91 18.53
N ILE A 272 -3.91 4.26 18.44
CA ILE A 272 -4.04 2.87 17.99
C ILE A 272 -4.81 2.83 16.67
N ILE A 273 -4.25 2.12 15.67
CA ILE A 273 -4.88 1.94 14.36
C ILE A 273 -4.92 0.45 14.06
N SER A 274 -6.12 -0.11 13.81
CA SER A 274 -6.25 -1.52 13.44
C SER A 274 -7.43 -1.77 12.51
N LYS A 275 -7.31 -2.83 11.70
CA LYS A 275 -8.48 -3.53 11.17
C LYS A 275 -9.30 -4.09 12.34
N PRO A 276 -10.55 -4.54 12.15
CA PRO A 276 -11.40 -4.98 13.26
C PRO A 276 -10.67 -5.99 14.16
N PRO A 277 -10.43 -5.68 15.44
CA PRO A 277 -9.79 -6.59 16.37
C PRO A 277 -10.76 -7.70 16.83
N ALA A 278 -10.22 -8.80 17.36
CA ALA A 278 -11.00 -9.73 18.16
C ALA A 278 -11.51 -9.02 19.43
N LYS A 279 -12.75 -9.31 19.84
CA LYS A 279 -13.41 -8.57 20.93
C LYS A 279 -12.61 -8.58 22.22
N ALA A 280 -12.16 -9.76 22.66
CA ALA A 280 -11.38 -9.90 23.87
C ALA A 280 -10.04 -9.12 23.80
N VAL A 281 -9.41 -9.08 22.62
CA VAL A 281 -8.15 -8.33 22.43
C VAL A 281 -8.42 -6.82 22.44
N ALA A 282 -9.50 -6.36 21.82
CA ALA A 282 -9.90 -4.96 21.88
C ALA A 282 -10.12 -4.46 23.32
N GLU A 283 -10.79 -5.28 24.15
CA GLU A 283 -11.02 -4.97 25.57
C GLU A 283 -9.69 -4.86 26.34
N GLN A 284 -8.75 -5.77 26.09
CA GLN A 284 -7.41 -5.73 26.70
C GLN A 284 -6.61 -4.49 26.29
N VAL A 285 -6.64 -4.13 25.00
CA VAL A 285 -5.96 -2.94 24.47
C VAL A 285 -6.52 -1.67 25.12
N VAL A 286 -7.85 -1.56 25.19
CA VAL A 286 -8.48 -0.40 25.81
C VAL A 286 -8.14 -0.32 27.32
N ALA A 287 -8.17 -1.44 28.03
CA ALA A 287 -7.78 -1.48 29.43
C ALA A 287 -6.29 -1.11 29.64
N ALA A 288 -5.42 -1.47 28.69
CA ALA A 288 -4.01 -1.07 28.71
C ALA A 288 -3.83 0.45 28.50
N LEU A 289 -4.58 1.05 27.56
CA LEU A 289 -4.58 2.49 27.33
C LEU A 289 -5.08 3.28 28.55
N GLU A 290 -6.14 2.81 29.21
CA GLU A 290 -6.62 3.42 30.45
C GLU A 290 -5.55 3.37 31.57
N ARG A 291 -4.84 2.24 31.71
CA ARG A 291 -3.74 2.12 32.68
C ARG A 291 -2.54 3.00 32.35
N ALA A 292 -2.28 3.24 31.05
CA ALA A 292 -1.20 4.12 30.61
C ALA A 292 -1.41 5.58 31.06
N GLY A 293 -2.67 5.99 31.31
CA GLY A 293 -3.00 7.31 31.85
C GLY A 293 -2.74 8.48 30.91
N LYS A 294 -2.24 8.23 29.70
CA LYS A 294 -2.05 9.25 28.65
C LYS A 294 -3.30 9.34 27.79
N PRO A 295 -3.70 10.54 27.32
CA PRO A 295 -4.75 10.67 26.32
C PRO A 295 -4.51 9.73 25.15
N ALA A 296 -5.53 9.00 24.73
CA ALA A 296 -5.40 8.02 23.65
C ALA A 296 -6.50 8.15 22.60
N VAL A 297 -6.19 7.88 21.34
CA VAL A 297 -7.14 7.81 20.23
C VAL A 297 -7.10 6.42 19.63
N ALA A 298 -8.22 5.72 19.61
CA ALA A 298 -8.35 4.40 19.00
C ALA A 298 -9.21 4.48 17.73
N PHE A 299 -8.70 3.92 16.65
CA PHE A 299 -9.43 3.72 15.40
C PHE A 299 -9.38 2.25 15.01
N PHE A 300 -10.53 1.60 15.10
CA PHE A 300 -10.76 0.25 14.60
C PHE A 300 -11.62 0.33 13.33
N VAL A 301 -11.04 -0.01 12.19
CA VAL A 301 -11.69 0.11 10.87
C VAL A 301 -13.04 -0.59 10.89
N GLY A 302 -14.12 0.14 10.56
CA GLY A 302 -15.47 -0.40 10.51
C GLY A 302 -16.18 -0.60 11.85
N ALA A 303 -15.49 -0.47 12.98
CA ALA A 303 -16.15 -0.49 14.29
C ALA A 303 -16.95 0.80 14.54
N ALA A 304 -18.08 0.67 15.22
CA ALA A 304 -18.81 1.84 15.70
C ALA A 304 -17.97 2.58 16.74
N SER A 305 -17.91 3.91 16.67
CA SER A 305 -17.34 4.72 17.71
C SER A 305 -18.26 4.67 18.95
N GLU A 306 -18.02 3.75 19.85
CA GLU A 306 -18.73 3.74 21.11
C GLU A 306 -18.23 4.88 21.99
N ALA A 307 -19.10 5.82 22.31
CA ALA A 307 -18.82 6.86 23.28
C ALA A 307 -18.66 6.18 24.65
N ARG A 308 -17.45 6.16 25.19
CA ARG A 308 -17.24 5.78 26.60
C ARG A 308 -17.60 6.95 27.50
N GLY A 309 -17.99 6.61 28.75
CA GLY A 309 -18.48 7.58 29.72
C GLY A 309 -17.49 8.71 30.03
N ASN A 310 -17.99 9.80 30.59
CA ASN A 310 -17.20 10.94 31.04
C ASN A 310 -16.05 10.48 31.97
N GLY A 311 -14.81 10.88 31.61
CA GLY A 311 -13.61 10.57 32.39
C GLY A 311 -12.66 9.55 31.74
N SER A 312 -13.03 8.86 30.66
CA SER A 312 -12.12 8.00 29.91
C SER A 312 -11.04 8.82 29.21
N VAL A 313 -9.79 8.33 29.28
CA VAL A 313 -8.66 8.90 28.51
C VAL A 313 -8.65 8.40 27.07
N VAL A 314 -9.46 7.39 26.73
CA VAL A 314 -9.53 6.78 25.41
C VAL A 314 -10.67 7.36 24.59
N HIS A 315 -10.34 7.94 23.46
CA HIS A 315 -11.26 8.51 22.48
C HIS A 315 -11.32 7.62 21.23
N PHE A 316 -12.52 7.40 20.67
CA PHE A 316 -12.69 6.61 19.47
C PHE A 316 -12.90 7.52 18.27
N ALA A 317 -12.10 7.34 17.22
CA ALA A 317 -12.22 8.04 15.96
C ALA A 317 -13.04 7.22 14.94
N GLY A 318 -13.71 7.91 14.02
CA GLY A 318 -14.53 7.29 12.97
C GLY A 318 -13.81 7.04 11.65
N ASN A 319 -12.60 7.59 11.45
CA ASN A 319 -11.78 7.47 10.26
C ASN A 319 -10.33 7.89 10.54
N LEU A 320 -9.42 7.66 9.56
CA LEU A 320 -7.99 7.95 9.70
C LEU A 320 -7.70 9.46 9.87
N GLU A 321 -8.42 10.32 9.15
CA GLU A 321 -8.25 11.78 9.28
C GLU A 321 -8.69 12.28 10.67
N GLU A 322 -9.83 11.80 11.15
CA GLU A 322 -10.33 12.12 12.48
C GLU A 322 -9.34 11.66 13.56
N THR A 323 -8.75 10.47 13.38
CA THR A 323 -7.72 9.93 14.28
C THR A 323 -6.54 10.89 14.42
N ALA A 324 -5.98 11.34 13.30
CA ALA A 324 -4.87 12.29 13.30
C ALA A 324 -5.27 13.65 13.91
N ALA A 325 -6.44 14.18 13.53
CA ALA A 325 -6.91 15.48 14.00
C ALA A 325 -7.21 15.48 15.50
N MET A 326 -7.80 14.40 16.02
CA MET A 326 -8.02 14.21 17.48
C MET A 326 -6.70 14.12 18.23
N ALA A 327 -5.74 13.32 17.73
CA ALA A 327 -4.44 13.18 18.36
C ALA A 327 -3.69 14.53 18.42
N VAL A 328 -3.70 15.31 17.34
CA VAL A 328 -3.10 16.65 17.31
C VAL A 328 -3.82 17.62 18.27
N ALA A 329 -5.15 17.55 18.34
CA ALA A 329 -5.91 18.40 19.28
C ALA A 329 -5.56 18.07 20.73
N LEU A 330 -5.55 16.79 21.11
CA LEU A 330 -5.18 16.32 22.45
C LEU A 330 -3.74 16.70 22.79
N ALA A 331 -2.80 16.53 21.88
CA ALA A 331 -1.40 16.90 22.07
C ALA A 331 -1.22 18.41 22.32
N LYS A 332 -2.12 19.23 21.82
CA LYS A 332 -2.17 20.71 22.03
C LYS A 332 -3.07 21.12 23.21
N GLY A 333 -3.60 20.19 24.00
CA GLY A 333 -4.54 20.46 25.09
C GLY A 333 -5.88 21.06 24.63
N LYS A 334 -6.29 20.80 23.37
CA LYS A 334 -7.50 21.36 22.77
C LYS A 334 -8.57 20.28 22.58
N ARG A 335 -9.84 20.69 22.56
CA ARG A 335 -10.94 19.82 22.15
C ARG A 335 -10.94 19.67 20.62
N TYR A 336 -11.14 18.45 20.14
CA TYR A 336 -11.37 18.19 18.73
C TYR A 336 -12.78 18.64 18.31
N ALA A 337 -12.87 19.35 17.18
CA ALA A 337 -14.14 19.68 16.55
C ALA A 337 -14.26 18.90 15.23
N ARG A 338 -15.29 18.04 15.17
CA ARG A 338 -15.54 17.21 14.00
C ARG A 338 -15.91 18.06 12.80
N ARG A 339 -15.31 17.77 11.65
CA ARG A 339 -15.64 18.37 10.36
C ARG A 339 -15.59 17.33 9.26
N ALA A 340 -16.47 17.46 8.27
CA ALA A 340 -16.52 16.52 7.14
C ALA A 340 -15.44 16.83 6.09
N PHE A 341 -15.09 18.10 5.91
CA PHE A 341 -14.08 18.56 4.98
C PHE A 341 -13.24 19.70 5.60
N THR A 342 -12.01 19.84 5.13
CA THR A 342 -11.14 20.96 5.50
C THR A 342 -11.54 22.24 4.77
N ALA A 343 -12.00 22.13 3.51
CA ALA A 343 -12.52 23.22 2.72
C ALA A 343 -13.95 23.61 3.16
N PRO A 344 -14.36 24.87 2.96
CA PRO A 344 -15.74 25.32 3.19
C PRO A 344 -16.76 24.50 2.39
N GLU A 345 -17.95 24.30 2.95
CA GLU A 345 -18.99 23.51 2.30
C GLU A 345 -19.39 24.03 0.92
N ALA A 346 -19.44 25.35 0.76
CA ALA A 346 -19.72 25.99 -0.53
C ALA A 346 -18.72 25.63 -1.63
N GLU A 347 -17.44 25.47 -1.28
CA GLU A 347 -16.38 25.05 -2.21
C GLU A 347 -16.54 23.57 -2.59
N ILE A 348 -16.87 22.71 -1.63
CA ILE A 348 -17.17 21.31 -1.87
C ILE A 348 -18.39 21.17 -2.78
N GLU A 349 -19.46 21.88 -2.52
CA GLU A 349 -20.67 21.87 -3.35
C GLU A 349 -20.40 22.40 -4.78
N ALA A 350 -19.59 23.46 -4.92
CA ALA A 350 -19.15 23.95 -6.22
C ALA A 350 -18.36 22.89 -6.99
N THR A 351 -17.47 22.15 -6.28
CA THR A 351 -16.70 21.05 -6.86
C THR A 351 -17.63 19.91 -7.29
N VAL A 352 -18.55 19.47 -6.44
CA VAL A 352 -19.55 18.45 -6.80
C VAL A 352 -20.37 18.86 -8.02
N LYS A 353 -20.80 20.11 -8.07
CA LYS A 353 -21.56 20.66 -9.22
C LYS A 353 -20.73 20.65 -10.50
N ARG A 354 -19.45 21.06 -10.43
CA ARG A 354 -18.51 21.07 -11.55
C ARG A 354 -18.28 19.66 -12.08
N GLU A 355 -17.96 18.71 -11.21
CA GLU A 355 -17.61 17.35 -11.57
C GLU A 355 -18.81 16.54 -12.10
N THR A 356 -20.03 16.86 -11.67
CA THR A 356 -21.23 16.14 -12.11
C THR A 356 -21.90 16.73 -13.34
N ARG A 357 -21.52 17.94 -13.78
CA ARG A 357 -22.25 18.68 -14.83
C ARG A 357 -22.29 17.95 -16.17
N ARG A 358 -21.18 17.26 -16.53
CA ARG A 358 -20.95 16.61 -17.83
C ARG A 358 -21.06 15.08 -17.78
N LEU A 359 -21.53 14.51 -16.67
CA LEU A 359 -21.71 13.07 -16.57
C LEU A 359 -22.87 12.60 -17.45
N ALA A 360 -22.61 11.53 -18.22
CA ALA A 360 -23.63 10.89 -19.04
C ALA A 360 -24.64 10.11 -18.17
N PRO A 361 -25.89 9.90 -18.62
CA PRO A 361 -26.92 9.19 -17.85
C PRO A 361 -26.56 7.74 -17.51
N SER A 362 -25.67 7.09 -18.29
CA SER A 362 -25.19 5.73 -18.02
C SER A 362 -24.20 5.66 -16.87
N GLN A 363 -23.48 6.73 -16.55
CA GLN A 363 -22.48 6.77 -15.51
C GLN A 363 -23.12 6.74 -14.12
N ARG A 364 -22.79 5.72 -13.31
CA ARG A 364 -23.45 5.43 -12.02
C ARG A 364 -22.51 4.93 -10.95
N TYR A 365 -21.41 4.26 -11.34
CA TYR A 365 -20.64 3.44 -10.43
C TYR A 365 -19.33 4.11 -10.03
N LEU A 366 -18.96 3.89 -8.78
CA LEU A 366 -17.64 4.20 -8.27
C LEU A 366 -16.66 3.09 -8.65
N ARG A 367 -15.43 3.47 -8.95
CA ARG A 367 -14.26 2.61 -9.00
C ARG A 367 -13.19 3.15 -8.07
N GLY A 368 -12.75 2.33 -7.13
CA GLY A 368 -11.59 2.58 -6.29
C GLY A 368 -10.43 1.68 -6.71
N TYR A 369 -9.25 2.23 -6.96
CA TYR A 369 -8.04 1.49 -7.29
C TYR A 369 -6.95 1.86 -6.29
N PHE A 370 -6.80 1.06 -5.24
CA PHE A 370 -5.95 1.37 -4.09
C PHE A 370 -4.70 0.51 -4.07
N THR A 371 -3.62 1.08 -3.53
CA THR A 371 -2.38 0.37 -3.22
C THR A 371 -2.24 0.11 -1.73
N GLY A 372 -3.00 0.84 -0.92
CA GLY A 372 -3.04 0.69 0.52
C GLY A 372 -4.29 0.00 1.00
N GLY A 373 -4.17 -1.22 1.57
CA GLY A 373 -5.32 -2.00 1.98
C GLY A 373 -6.24 -1.29 2.98
N THR A 374 -5.69 -0.57 3.94
CA THR A 374 -6.50 0.19 4.91
C THR A 374 -7.16 1.42 4.29
N LEU A 375 -6.51 2.04 3.28
CA LEU A 375 -7.11 3.13 2.51
C LEU A 375 -8.27 2.61 1.66
N ALA A 376 -8.15 1.40 1.10
CA ALA A 376 -9.22 0.70 0.41
C ALA A 376 -10.38 0.35 1.35
N ASP A 377 -10.09 -0.17 2.55
CA ASP A 377 -11.10 -0.47 3.57
C ASP A 377 -11.89 0.79 3.97
N GLU A 378 -11.19 1.91 4.21
CA GLU A 378 -11.85 3.20 4.51
C GLU A 378 -12.71 3.67 3.34
N ALA A 379 -12.22 3.56 2.10
CA ALA A 379 -12.98 3.91 0.90
C ALA A 379 -14.24 3.05 0.75
N TRP A 380 -14.11 1.75 0.99
CA TRP A 380 -15.24 0.83 0.97
C TRP A 380 -16.30 1.21 2.02
N ILE A 381 -15.88 1.47 3.26
CA ILE A 381 -16.79 1.85 4.36
C ILE A 381 -17.55 3.13 4.02
N VAL A 382 -16.85 4.17 3.57
CA VAL A 382 -17.44 5.46 3.22
C VAL A 382 -18.44 5.30 2.08
N ALA A 383 -18.06 4.58 1.02
CA ALA A 383 -18.91 4.35 -0.13
C ALA A 383 -20.10 3.42 0.19
N HIS A 384 -19.89 2.38 1.00
CA HIS A 384 -20.92 1.42 1.39
C HIS A 384 -22.00 2.09 2.26
N ARG A 385 -21.62 2.93 3.22
CA ARG A 385 -22.59 3.72 4.02
C ARG A 385 -23.49 4.61 3.15
N ALA A 386 -22.96 5.15 2.06
CA ALA A 386 -23.70 6.03 1.17
C ALA A 386 -24.56 5.28 0.13
N THR A 387 -24.12 4.10 -0.34
CA THR A 387 -24.74 3.41 -1.47
C THR A 387 -25.39 2.08 -1.11
N GLY A 388 -25.03 1.47 0.00
CA GLY A 388 -25.51 0.17 0.48
C GLY A 388 -24.99 -1.05 -0.29
N ALA A 389 -24.23 -0.87 -1.38
CA ALA A 389 -23.80 -1.97 -2.23
C ALA A 389 -22.44 -1.65 -2.91
N VAL A 390 -21.36 -1.98 -2.24
CA VAL A 390 -19.98 -1.84 -2.76
C VAL A 390 -19.29 -3.19 -2.67
N HIS A 391 -18.67 -3.65 -3.76
CA HIS A 391 -17.90 -4.88 -3.79
C HIS A 391 -16.41 -4.60 -3.64
N SER A 392 -15.69 -5.55 -3.06
CA SER A 392 -14.23 -5.51 -2.92
C SER A 392 -13.63 -6.91 -2.87
N ASN A 393 -12.34 -7.04 -3.18
CA ASN A 393 -11.61 -8.31 -3.08
C ASN A 393 -11.21 -8.67 -1.64
N ASN A 394 -11.19 -7.70 -0.72
CA ASN A 394 -10.76 -7.92 0.68
C ASN A 394 -11.94 -7.98 1.68
N GLN A 395 -13.19 -8.14 1.22
CA GLN A 395 -14.34 -8.27 2.10
C GLN A 395 -14.52 -9.70 2.62
N THR A 396 -14.95 -9.81 3.87
CA THR A 396 -15.26 -11.09 4.52
C THR A 396 -16.71 -11.53 4.31
N ASP A 397 -17.63 -10.57 4.07
CA ASP A 397 -19.02 -10.88 3.73
C ASP A 397 -19.10 -11.31 2.25
N PRO A 398 -19.51 -12.57 1.95
CA PRO A 398 -19.60 -13.08 0.58
C PRO A 398 -20.50 -12.24 -0.33
N LYS A 399 -21.46 -11.50 0.24
CA LYS A 399 -22.36 -10.61 -0.52
C LYS A 399 -21.62 -9.46 -1.19
N PHE A 400 -20.50 -9.02 -0.61
CA PHE A 400 -19.72 -7.88 -1.08
C PHE A 400 -18.32 -8.29 -1.56
N LEU A 401 -17.97 -9.58 -1.40
CA LEU A 401 -16.73 -10.13 -1.94
C LEU A 401 -16.84 -10.25 -3.47
N LEU A 402 -15.81 -9.79 -4.19
CA LEU A 402 -15.70 -10.01 -5.63
C LEU A 402 -15.43 -11.49 -5.90
N ALA A 403 -16.25 -12.12 -6.74
CA ALA A 403 -16.01 -13.50 -7.19
C ALA A 403 -14.75 -13.62 -8.05
N ASP A 404 -14.42 -12.56 -8.78
CA ASP A 404 -13.18 -12.40 -9.55
C ASP A 404 -12.58 -11.03 -9.23
N PRO A 405 -11.42 -10.96 -8.54
CA PRO A 405 -10.77 -9.70 -8.19
C PRO A 405 -10.43 -8.81 -9.40
N HIS A 406 -10.29 -9.42 -10.59
CA HIS A 406 -9.97 -8.72 -11.82
C HIS A 406 -11.19 -8.12 -12.53
N ARG A 407 -12.42 -8.36 -12.05
CA ARG A 407 -13.67 -7.87 -12.66
C ARG A 407 -14.52 -7.08 -11.69
N SER A 408 -14.82 -5.84 -12.04
CA SER A 408 -15.68 -4.98 -11.22
C SER A 408 -17.17 -5.26 -11.41
N VAL A 409 -17.92 -5.15 -10.32
CA VAL A 409 -19.38 -5.32 -10.26
C VAL A 409 -20.00 -4.11 -9.55
N GLY A 410 -20.93 -3.40 -10.19
CA GLY A 410 -21.58 -2.24 -9.55
C GLY A 410 -20.60 -1.18 -9.07
N HIS A 411 -20.73 -0.73 -7.82
CA HIS A 411 -19.68 0.03 -7.14
C HIS A 411 -18.60 -0.94 -6.67
N THR A 412 -17.34 -0.64 -6.98
CA THR A 412 -16.21 -1.52 -6.66
C THR A 412 -15.03 -0.72 -6.14
N VAL A 413 -14.44 -1.20 -5.05
CA VAL A 413 -13.17 -0.76 -4.49
C VAL A 413 -12.23 -1.96 -4.48
N VAL A 414 -11.06 -1.82 -5.11
CA VAL A 414 -10.06 -2.89 -5.23
C VAL A 414 -8.81 -2.52 -4.44
N ASP A 415 -8.41 -3.39 -3.53
CA ASP A 415 -7.09 -3.41 -2.92
C ASP A 415 -6.14 -4.19 -3.84
N LEU A 416 -5.26 -3.46 -4.51
CA LEU A 416 -4.26 -4.04 -5.42
C LEU A 416 -2.98 -4.48 -4.69
N GLY A 417 -2.90 -4.23 -3.38
CA GLY A 417 -1.87 -4.76 -2.49
C GLY A 417 -2.19 -6.17 -1.96
N ASP A 418 -3.38 -6.69 -2.25
CA ASP A 418 -3.80 -8.02 -1.87
C ASP A 418 -3.05 -9.12 -2.64
N ASP A 419 -2.94 -10.31 -2.05
CA ASP A 419 -2.26 -11.49 -2.62
C ASP A 419 -2.73 -11.83 -4.04
N ALA A 420 -4.01 -11.58 -4.35
CA ALA A 420 -4.55 -11.81 -5.70
C ALA A 420 -3.83 -11.03 -6.80
N PHE A 421 -3.12 -9.95 -6.44
CA PHE A 421 -2.38 -9.09 -7.37
C PHE A 421 -0.87 -9.08 -7.15
N THR A 422 -0.39 -9.52 -5.97
CA THR A 422 1.01 -9.42 -5.56
C THR A 422 1.77 -10.74 -5.60
N VAL A 423 1.07 -11.88 -5.71
CA VAL A 423 1.75 -13.17 -5.89
C VAL A 423 2.58 -13.15 -7.19
N GLY A 424 3.91 -13.25 -7.05
CA GLY A 424 4.86 -13.19 -8.15
C GLY A 424 5.08 -11.82 -8.78
N ARG A 425 4.52 -10.75 -8.20
CA ARG A 425 4.73 -9.36 -8.62
C ARG A 425 5.11 -8.49 -7.42
N PRO A 426 5.87 -7.39 -7.62
CA PRO A 426 6.09 -6.43 -6.55
C PRO A 426 4.77 -5.81 -6.08
N HIS A 427 4.74 -5.42 -4.82
CA HIS A 427 3.63 -4.65 -4.27
C HIS A 427 3.37 -3.38 -5.10
N PRO A 428 2.12 -2.95 -5.36
CA PRO A 428 1.79 -1.81 -6.23
C PRO A 428 2.30 -0.45 -5.73
N MET A 429 2.75 -0.34 -4.48
CA MET A 429 3.50 0.83 -4.01
C MET A 429 4.93 0.86 -4.58
N ILE A 430 5.52 -0.28 -4.91
CA ILE A 430 6.86 -0.40 -5.51
C ILE A 430 6.74 -0.33 -7.03
N ASP A 431 5.83 -1.12 -7.61
CA ASP A 431 5.57 -1.17 -9.05
C ASP A 431 4.08 -0.95 -9.34
N PRO A 432 3.68 0.23 -9.81
CA PRO A 432 2.27 0.56 -10.07
C PRO A 432 1.67 -0.11 -11.30
N SER A 433 2.40 -0.97 -12.03
CA SER A 433 1.95 -1.58 -13.30
C SER A 433 0.64 -2.34 -13.16
N ALA A 434 0.47 -3.17 -12.11
CA ALA A 434 -0.78 -3.89 -11.87
C ALA A 434 -1.99 -2.96 -11.74
N ARG A 435 -1.82 -1.80 -11.09
CA ARG A 435 -2.87 -0.78 -10.98
C ARG A 435 -3.16 -0.11 -12.32
N VAL A 436 -2.14 0.26 -13.07
CA VAL A 436 -2.27 0.84 -14.41
C VAL A 436 -3.00 -0.13 -15.33
N GLU A 437 -2.61 -1.40 -15.36
CA GLU A 437 -3.27 -2.47 -16.14
C GLU A 437 -4.75 -2.59 -15.77
N ARG A 438 -5.07 -2.61 -14.48
CA ARG A 438 -6.45 -2.71 -13.99
C ARG A 438 -7.30 -1.51 -14.42
N MET A 439 -6.78 -0.29 -14.33
CA MET A 439 -7.44 0.93 -14.79
C MET A 439 -7.64 0.92 -16.32
N MET A 440 -6.63 0.49 -17.07
CA MET A 440 -6.68 0.42 -18.53
C MET A 440 -7.66 -0.64 -19.04
N ALA A 441 -7.80 -1.77 -18.35
CA ALA A 441 -8.79 -2.79 -18.68
C ALA A 441 -10.23 -2.24 -18.60
N GLU A 442 -10.50 -1.38 -17.62
CA GLU A 442 -11.84 -0.81 -17.39
C GLU A 442 -12.09 0.54 -18.09
N ARG A 443 -11.11 1.12 -18.80
CA ARG A 443 -11.26 2.44 -19.45
C ARG A 443 -12.43 2.57 -20.42
N LYS A 444 -12.95 1.43 -20.92
CA LYS A 444 -14.10 1.39 -21.84
C LYS A 444 -15.45 1.26 -21.12
N ASP A 445 -15.48 1.02 -19.82
CA ASP A 445 -16.73 0.89 -19.05
C ASP A 445 -17.50 2.23 -19.04
N ARG A 446 -18.73 2.19 -19.62
CA ARG A 446 -19.63 3.35 -19.69
C ARG A 446 -20.35 3.63 -18.37
N GLY A 447 -20.30 2.72 -17.44
CA GLY A 447 -20.97 2.80 -16.14
C GLY A 447 -20.18 3.61 -15.10
N ILE A 448 -18.88 3.84 -15.31
CA ILE A 448 -18.03 4.53 -14.33
C ILE A 448 -18.41 6.01 -14.23
N ALA A 449 -18.84 6.43 -13.05
CA ALA A 449 -19.21 7.81 -12.75
C ALA A 449 -18.09 8.59 -12.04
N VAL A 450 -17.32 7.92 -11.20
CA VAL A 450 -16.22 8.51 -10.43
C VAL A 450 -15.15 7.46 -10.16
N VAL A 451 -13.89 7.87 -10.23
CA VAL A 451 -12.73 7.06 -9.85
C VAL A 451 -12.09 7.67 -8.61
N VAL A 452 -11.67 6.82 -7.67
CA VAL A 452 -10.88 7.21 -6.49
C VAL A 452 -9.58 6.43 -6.49
N VAL A 453 -8.46 7.12 -6.25
CA VAL A 453 -7.13 6.51 -6.19
C VAL A 453 -6.35 7.08 -5.01
N ASP A 454 -5.53 6.26 -4.38
CA ASP A 454 -4.50 6.70 -3.46
C ASP A 454 -3.16 6.88 -4.21
N VAL A 455 -2.28 7.70 -3.67
CA VAL A 455 -0.86 7.76 -4.01
C VAL A 455 -0.10 7.73 -2.69
N VAL A 456 0.72 6.70 -2.50
CA VAL A 456 1.55 6.56 -1.30
C VAL A 456 3.00 6.87 -1.69
N ILE A 457 3.59 7.84 -1.01
CA ILE A 457 5.00 8.20 -1.15
C ILE A 457 5.76 7.90 0.15
N GLY A 458 7.06 8.07 0.15
CA GLY A 458 7.96 7.74 1.26
C GLY A 458 8.99 6.69 0.87
N TYR A 459 9.75 6.21 1.84
CA TYR A 459 10.72 5.15 1.62
C TYR A 459 10.03 3.85 1.21
N GLY A 460 10.69 3.06 0.37
CA GLY A 460 10.14 1.82 -0.19
C GLY A 460 9.16 2.01 -1.34
N SER A 461 8.53 3.18 -1.48
CA SER A 461 7.58 3.47 -2.55
C SER A 461 8.28 3.79 -3.88
N HIS A 462 7.52 3.67 -4.98
CA HIS A 462 7.99 4.04 -6.33
C HIS A 462 8.58 5.46 -6.35
N PRO A 463 9.65 5.71 -7.09
CA PRO A 463 10.28 7.05 -7.15
C PRO A 463 9.35 8.16 -7.68
N ASP A 464 8.39 7.81 -8.52
CA ASP A 464 7.42 8.74 -9.12
C ASP A 464 6.04 8.08 -9.29
N PRO A 465 5.29 7.81 -8.21
CA PRO A 465 4.03 7.06 -8.31
C PRO A 465 2.92 7.85 -9.02
N ALA A 466 2.87 9.18 -8.86
CA ALA A 466 1.91 10.02 -9.58
C ALA A 466 2.22 10.08 -11.09
N GLY A 467 3.49 10.18 -11.47
CA GLY A 467 3.92 10.14 -12.87
C GLY A 467 3.59 8.80 -13.54
N ALA A 468 3.76 7.69 -12.84
CA ALA A 468 3.40 6.37 -13.34
C ALA A 468 1.88 6.19 -13.49
N LEU A 469 1.07 6.83 -12.64
CA LEU A 469 -0.39 6.74 -12.67
C LEU A 469 -1.04 7.69 -13.70
N ALA A 470 -0.46 8.86 -13.93
CA ALA A 470 -1.02 9.93 -14.74
C ALA A 470 -1.47 9.49 -16.15
N PRO A 471 -0.70 8.68 -16.92
CA PRO A 471 -1.13 8.21 -18.24
C PRO A 471 -2.43 7.39 -18.20
N ALA A 472 -2.63 6.56 -17.19
CA ALA A 472 -3.85 5.77 -17.04
C ALA A 472 -5.06 6.66 -16.71
N VAL A 473 -4.89 7.64 -15.85
CA VAL A 473 -5.93 8.65 -15.54
C VAL A 473 -6.34 9.41 -16.82
N GLU A 474 -5.36 9.90 -17.59
CA GLU A 474 -5.60 10.62 -18.83
C GLU A 474 -6.31 9.74 -19.87
N ALA A 475 -5.90 8.48 -20.01
CA ALA A 475 -6.52 7.53 -20.93
C ALA A 475 -7.98 7.23 -20.56
N MET A 476 -8.29 7.01 -19.27
CA MET A 476 -9.67 6.81 -18.79
C MET A 476 -10.54 8.05 -19.06
N ARG A 477 -10.03 9.25 -18.76
CA ARG A 477 -10.73 10.53 -19.01
C ARG A 477 -10.93 10.78 -20.50
N ALA A 478 -9.92 10.51 -21.33
CA ALA A 478 -10.02 10.62 -22.78
C ALA A 478 -11.06 9.65 -23.34
N ALA A 479 -11.09 8.41 -22.87
CA ALA A 479 -12.09 7.43 -23.27
C ALA A 479 -13.52 7.86 -22.88
N ALA A 480 -13.71 8.47 -21.71
CA ALA A 480 -14.99 9.03 -21.31
C ALA A 480 -15.41 10.22 -22.22
N ARG A 481 -14.50 11.13 -22.52
CA ARG A 481 -14.74 12.28 -23.42
C ARG A 481 -15.12 11.84 -24.84
N LYS A 482 -14.42 10.84 -25.40
CA LYS A 482 -14.73 10.28 -26.74
C LYS A 482 -16.17 9.73 -26.83
N ARG A 483 -16.77 9.37 -25.70
CA ARG A 483 -18.15 8.87 -25.61
C ARG A 483 -19.18 9.96 -25.25
N GLY A 484 -18.79 11.25 -25.29
CA GLY A 484 -19.64 12.38 -24.92
C GLY A 484 -19.88 12.52 -23.41
N GLY A 485 -19.12 11.80 -22.58
CA GLY A 485 -19.17 11.86 -21.13
C GLY A 485 -18.02 12.66 -20.51
N TYR A 486 -17.92 12.57 -19.20
CA TYR A 486 -16.86 13.13 -18.36
C TYR A 486 -16.48 12.11 -17.27
N LEU A 487 -15.27 12.13 -16.78
CA LEU A 487 -14.85 11.25 -15.68
C LEU A 487 -14.12 12.05 -14.60
N PRO A 488 -14.76 12.29 -13.45
CA PRO A 488 -14.09 12.72 -12.24
C PRO A 488 -13.11 11.66 -11.76
N VAL A 489 -11.88 12.07 -11.48
CA VAL A 489 -10.89 11.24 -10.80
C VAL A 489 -10.44 11.99 -9.55
N LEU A 490 -10.68 11.40 -8.40
CA LEU A 490 -10.33 11.94 -7.10
C LEU A 490 -9.10 11.20 -6.59
N ALA A 491 -8.15 11.94 -6.04
CA ALA A 491 -6.92 11.36 -5.53
C ALA A 491 -6.62 11.89 -4.13
N SER A 492 -5.95 11.08 -3.32
CA SER A 492 -5.27 11.50 -2.10
C SER A 492 -3.79 11.12 -2.16
N ILE A 493 -2.95 11.86 -1.45
CA ILE A 493 -1.53 11.56 -1.33
C ILE A 493 -1.23 11.32 0.15
N THR A 494 -0.88 10.06 0.48
CA THR A 494 -0.29 9.70 1.76
C THR A 494 1.19 10.02 1.71
N GLY A 495 1.59 11.10 2.38
CA GLY A 495 2.95 11.61 2.33
C GLY A 495 3.13 12.97 2.96
N THR A 496 4.38 13.40 3.05
CA THR A 496 4.82 14.69 3.61
C THR A 496 5.74 15.44 2.65
N ALA A 497 6.01 16.70 2.96
CA ALA A 497 6.97 17.50 2.21
C ALA A 497 8.43 17.00 2.33
N GLY A 498 8.72 16.21 3.37
CA GLY A 498 10.05 15.62 3.60
C GLY A 498 10.32 14.34 2.82
N ASP A 499 9.30 13.75 2.20
CA ASP A 499 9.45 12.50 1.47
C ASP A 499 10.26 12.68 0.17
N PRO A 500 11.06 11.67 -0.22
CA PRO A 500 12.00 11.79 -1.35
C PRO A 500 11.32 12.09 -2.70
N GLN A 501 10.05 11.69 -2.88
CA GLN A 501 9.31 11.90 -4.13
C GLN A 501 8.80 13.33 -4.31
N ASN A 502 8.94 14.20 -3.33
CA ASN A 502 8.46 15.59 -3.32
C ASN A 502 6.92 15.68 -3.45
N PHE A 503 6.24 15.79 -2.32
CA PHE A 503 4.77 15.85 -2.22
C PHE A 503 4.13 16.87 -3.19
N ALA A 504 4.70 18.09 -3.30
CA ALA A 504 4.14 19.13 -4.15
C ALA A 504 4.23 18.76 -5.64
N GLN A 505 5.32 18.13 -6.07
CA GLN A 505 5.48 17.65 -7.45
C GLN A 505 4.50 16.50 -7.75
N GLN A 506 4.34 15.55 -6.84
CA GLN A 506 3.36 14.47 -7.01
C GLN A 506 1.94 15.00 -7.13
N LYS A 507 1.58 15.98 -6.28
CA LYS A 507 0.29 16.66 -6.35
C LYS A 507 0.11 17.36 -7.71
N ALA A 508 1.08 18.14 -8.16
CA ALA A 508 1.02 18.85 -9.44
C ALA A 508 0.84 17.90 -10.64
N LYS A 509 1.50 16.73 -10.65
CA LYS A 509 1.33 15.71 -11.68
C LYS A 509 -0.08 15.15 -11.73
N LEU A 510 -0.68 14.84 -10.58
CA LEU A 510 -2.06 14.38 -10.50
C LEU A 510 -3.05 15.46 -10.97
N GLU A 511 -2.85 16.71 -10.56
CA GLU A 511 -3.68 17.83 -10.98
C GLU A 511 -3.56 18.10 -12.48
N ALA A 512 -2.36 18.00 -13.07
CA ALA A 512 -2.12 18.11 -14.51
C ALA A 512 -2.82 16.99 -15.29
N ALA A 513 -2.84 15.75 -14.78
CA ALA A 513 -3.62 14.65 -15.35
C ALA A 513 -5.15 14.85 -15.18
N GLY A 514 -5.55 15.88 -14.41
CA GLY A 514 -6.92 16.30 -14.18
C GLY A 514 -7.60 15.60 -13.01
N CYS A 515 -6.85 15.11 -12.04
CA CYS A 515 -7.39 14.66 -10.77
C CYS A 515 -7.81 15.85 -9.89
N VAL A 516 -8.84 15.65 -9.08
CA VAL A 516 -9.12 16.50 -7.92
C VAL A 516 -8.39 15.89 -6.73
N VAL A 517 -7.30 16.54 -6.29
CA VAL A 517 -6.49 16.04 -5.18
C VAL A 517 -7.04 16.56 -3.86
N MET A 518 -7.45 15.63 -3.00
CA MET A 518 -8.04 15.93 -1.69
C MET A 518 -7.00 15.81 -0.57
N PRO A 519 -7.21 16.51 0.56
CA PRO A 519 -6.24 16.54 1.66
C PRO A 519 -5.98 15.18 2.33
N SER A 520 -6.96 14.27 2.29
CA SER A 520 -6.88 12.93 2.90
C SER A 520 -7.63 11.90 2.07
N ASN A 521 -7.36 10.64 2.33
CA ASN A 521 -8.11 9.53 1.73
C ASN A 521 -9.59 9.63 2.08
N HIS A 522 -9.91 9.89 3.35
CA HIS A 522 -11.30 10.07 3.79
C HIS A 522 -12.04 11.14 2.99
N GLN A 523 -11.44 12.33 2.79
CA GLN A 523 -12.08 13.42 2.06
C GLN A 523 -12.23 13.10 0.56
N ALA A 524 -11.30 12.37 -0.06
CA ALA A 524 -11.44 11.91 -1.44
C ALA A 524 -12.65 10.96 -1.57
N CYS A 525 -12.79 10.02 -0.67
CA CYS A 525 -13.90 9.07 -0.63
C CYS A 525 -15.23 9.77 -0.33
N ALA A 526 -15.26 10.70 0.63
CA ALA A 526 -16.45 11.48 0.97
C ALA A 526 -16.90 12.38 -0.21
N LEU A 527 -15.98 12.98 -0.96
CA LEU A 527 -16.31 13.73 -2.16
C LEU A 527 -16.90 12.84 -3.26
N ALA A 528 -16.37 11.61 -3.41
CA ALA A 528 -16.92 10.62 -4.35
C ALA A 528 -18.37 10.27 -4.00
N THR A 529 -18.68 10.09 -2.72
CA THR A 529 -20.07 9.81 -2.29
C THR A 529 -21.01 10.98 -2.56
N LYS A 530 -20.61 12.23 -2.29
CA LYS A 530 -21.40 13.42 -2.65
C LYS A 530 -21.67 13.50 -4.17
N ILE A 531 -20.69 13.12 -5.00
CA ILE A 531 -20.89 13.02 -6.46
C ILE A 531 -21.96 11.97 -6.78
N LEU A 532 -21.89 10.78 -6.19
CA LEU A 532 -22.88 9.70 -6.42
C LEU A 532 -24.29 10.09 -5.95
N GLU A 533 -24.43 10.70 -4.78
CA GLU A 533 -25.70 11.21 -4.25
C GLU A 533 -26.37 12.22 -5.21
N ARG A 534 -25.56 13.15 -5.75
CA ARG A 534 -26.06 14.13 -6.72
C ARG A 534 -26.52 13.49 -8.02
N ILE A 535 -25.82 12.46 -8.49
CA ILE A 535 -26.24 11.67 -9.67
C ILE A 535 -27.58 10.96 -9.37
N GLY A 536 -27.69 10.32 -8.21
CA GLY A 536 -28.90 9.63 -7.76
C GLY A 536 -30.11 10.55 -7.68
N SER A 537 -29.95 11.75 -7.11
CA SER A 537 -31.02 12.74 -6.99
C SER A 537 -31.51 13.23 -8.36
N ARG A 538 -30.62 13.53 -9.30
CA ARG A 538 -30.98 13.92 -10.68
C ARG A 538 -31.79 12.87 -11.41
N ARG A 539 -31.51 11.57 -11.15
CA ARG A 539 -32.24 10.46 -11.79
C ARG A 539 -33.64 10.31 -11.22
N LYS A 540 -33.81 10.47 -9.89
CA LYS A 540 -35.14 10.44 -9.25
C LYS A 540 -36.02 11.57 -9.80
N SER A 541 -35.48 12.79 -9.92
CA SER A 541 -36.20 13.95 -10.48
C SER A 541 -36.63 13.73 -11.94
N ARG A 542 -35.73 13.16 -12.79
CA ARG A 542 -36.08 12.85 -14.19
C ARG A 542 -37.14 11.76 -14.32
N LYS A 543 -37.15 10.74 -13.44
CA LYS A 543 -38.18 9.71 -13.44
C LYS A 543 -39.55 10.25 -12.95
N ALA A 544 -39.54 11.17 -11.99
CA ALA A 544 -40.76 11.81 -11.49
C ALA A 544 -41.38 12.77 -12.51
N GLY A 545 -40.56 13.48 -13.31
CA GLY A 545 -41.04 14.38 -14.37
C GLY A 545 -41.42 13.70 -15.71
N ALA A 546 -41.16 12.38 -15.82
CA ALA A 546 -41.54 11.56 -16.98
C ALA A 546 -42.78 10.69 -16.74
N ARG A 547 -43.38 10.76 -15.54
CA ARG A 547 -44.71 10.26 -15.18
C ARG A 547 -45.73 11.37 -15.17
#